data_749b5f642cd9afeab110642a2b65d7ae
#
_entry.id   749b5f642cd9afeab110642a2b65d7ae
#
_cell.length_a   1.000
_cell.length_b   1.000
_cell.length_c   1.000
_cell.angle_alpha   90.00
_cell.angle_beta   90.00
_cell.angle_gamma   90.00
#
_symmetry.space_group_name_H-M   'P 1'
#
loop_
_entity.id
_entity.type
_entity.pdbx_description
1 polymer ?
#
loop_
_entity_poly.entity_id
_entity_poly.type
_entity_poly.pdbx_seq_one_letter_code
_entity_poly.pdbx_strand_id
1 'polypeptide(L)'
;MKLGTRIGVGALAVAALAAAGGYWAGKRNAPGHDEVTLQAAAVSAGPAKKERKLLYYRNPMGLPDSSPTPKKDPMGMDYIPVYEGEANEVDEAAAATNQIRISTDKVQKLGVRTEAASLRSLQRIVRAVGRIEPDERRQYAIAPKFEGYVERLLVNVTGQSVGKGQPLFEVYSPELVSAQREYALALQGVESLNNAGSETRSSMQQLANASLTRLKNWDISDEQIRDLASSGNARRTLTFRSPVSGIVTEKKAVQGMRFMPGEVLYQVADLSTVWVIADVFEQDIGLVKSGAKARVMINAYPDKKFEGTITYVYPTLNAQTRTVPVRVELANPGLLLKPSMFARVELPVSGKAAVVTVPVSAVIDSGTRQIVLIRQGEGRFEPREVRLGARSDTYLEVIEGVKDGEQVVVAANFLVDAESNLRAAVGGF
;
A
#
# COMPACT_ATOMS: atom_id res chain seq x y z
N MET A 1 32.58 -22.53 -35.28
CA MET A 1 32.13 -21.15 -35.34
C MET A 1 32.73 -20.35 -34.19
N LYS A 2 33.94 -19.79 -34.36
CA LYS A 2 34.64 -18.94 -33.36
C LYS A 2 35.40 -17.86 -34.11
N LEU A 3 34.72 -16.81 -34.56
CA LEU A 3 35.39 -15.67 -35.23
C LEU A 3 34.74 -14.29 -34.92
N GLY A 4 33.72 -14.20 -34.06
CA GLY A 4 32.99 -12.95 -33.80
C GLY A 4 33.46 -12.12 -32.59
N THR A 5 34.27 -12.68 -31.68
CA THR A 5 34.53 -12.06 -30.35
C THR A 5 35.83 -11.26 -30.27
N ARG A 6 36.67 -11.27 -31.31
CA ARG A 6 37.98 -10.59 -31.29
C ARG A 6 37.97 -9.16 -31.88
N ILE A 7 36.92 -8.75 -32.59
CA ILE A 7 36.83 -7.42 -33.21
C ILE A 7 36.26 -6.37 -32.23
N GLY A 8 35.43 -6.77 -31.24
CA GLY A 8 34.84 -5.84 -30.27
C GLY A 8 35.80 -5.24 -29.25
N VAL A 9 36.83 -5.96 -28.85
CA VAL A 9 37.78 -5.52 -27.82
C VAL A 9 38.80 -4.50 -28.38
N GLY A 10 39.16 -4.59 -29.67
CA GLY A 10 40.04 -3.63 -30.29
C GLY A 10 39.46 -2.23 -30.47
N ALA A 11 38.17 -2.12 -30.74
CA ALA A 11 37.49 -0.84 -30.95
C ALA A 11 37.34 -0.02 -29.62
N LEU A 12 37.12 -0.68 -28.49
CA LEU A 12 37.03 -0.04 -27.17
C LEU A 12 38.39 0.49 -26.69
N ALA A 13 39.49 -0.17 -26.99
CA ALA A 13 40.83 0.27 -26.60
C ALA A 13 41.25 1.54 -27.36
N VAL A 14 40.89 1.67 -28.65
CA VAL A 14 41.22 2.85 -29.49
C VAL A 14 40.39 4.06 -29.03
N ALA A 15 39.13 3.89 -28.64
CA ALA A 15 38.30 4.98 -28.15
C ALA A 15 38.80 5.54 -26.81
N ALA A 16 39.27 4.67 -25.90
CA ALA A 16 39.83 5.09 -24.61
C ALA A 16 41.16 5.88 -24.75
N LEU A 17 42.01 5.51 -25.69
CA LEU A 17 43.26 6.24 -25.97
C LEU A 17 43.01 7.59 -26.61
N ALA A 18 42.01 7.75 -27.48
CA ALA A 18 41.64 9.04 -28.07
C ALA A 18 41.07 10.00 -27.07
N ALA A 19 40.26 9.54 -26.07
CA ALA A 19 39.71 10.35 -25.00
C ALA A 19 40.78 10.86 -23.99
N ALA A 20 41.76 10.00 -23.65
CA ALA A 20 42.89 10.37 -22.80
C ALA A 20 43.86 11.37 -23.47
N GLY A 21 44.11 11.24 -24.77
CA GLY A 21 44.92 12.16 -25.55
C GLY A 21 44.29 13.56 -25.68
N GLY A 22 42.96 13.60 -25.92
CA GLY A 22 42.22 14.86 -26.01
C GLY A 22 42.20 15.68 -24.70
N TYR A 23 42.03 14.98 -23.57
CA TYR A 23 42.06 15.62 -22.24
C TYR A 23 43.42 16.18 -21.89
N TRP A 24 44.53 15.56 -22.27
CA TRP A 24 45.89 16.02 -21.95
C TRP A 24 46.32 17.18 -22.83
N ALA A 25 45.91 17.25 -24.10
CA ALA A 25 46.16 18.35 -25.00
C ALA A 25 45.37 19.63 -24.65
N GLY A 26 44.13 19.49 -24.15
CA GLY A 26 43.29 20.64 -23.68
C GLY A 26 43.82 21.36 -22.45
N LYS A 27 44.64 20.70 -21.64
CA LYS A 27 45.15 21.27 -20.38
C LYS A 27 46.45 22.13 -20.58
N ARG A 28 47.03 22.10 -21.77
CA ARG A 28 48.31 22.83 -22.07
C ARG A 28 48.16 24.20 -22.71
N ASN A 29 46.94 24.62 -23.06
CA ASN A 29 46.71 25.90 -23.75
C ASN A 29 45.74 26.81 -22.99
N ALA A 30 45.92 27.01 -21.69
CA ALA A 30 45.29 28.09 -20.95
C ALA A 30 46.30 29.25 -20.79
N PRO A 31 46.00 30.45 -21.30
CA PRO A 31 46.87 31.61 -21.08
C PRO A 31 46.77 32.09 -19.62
N GLY A 32 47.93 32.23 -18.99
CA GLY A 32 48.09 32.81 -17.68
C GLY A 32 47.80 34.29 -17.70
N HIS A 33 47.14 34.77 -16.66
CA HIS A 33 47.06 36.18 -16.35
C HIS A 33 48.09 36.51 -15.27
N ASP A 34 49.02 37.41 -15.64
CA ASP A 34 50.02 37.96 -14.77
C ASP A 34 49.40 38.91 -13.72
N GLU A 35 49.81 38.73 -12.46
CA GLU A 35 49.62 39.67 -11.38
C GLU A 35 50.51 40.88 -11.64
N VAL A 36 49.92 42.07 -11.66
CA VAL A 36 50.66 43.34 -11.49
C VAL A 36 50.24 43.96 -10.17
N THR A 37 51.11 43.81 -9.21
CA THR A 37 51.14 44.59 -7.97
C THR A 37 51.55 46.02 -8.28
N LEU A 38 50.75 47.04 -7.92
CA LEU A 38 51.19 48.37 -7.68
C LEU A 38 50.58 48.94 -6.39
N GLN A 39 51.47 49.40 -5.58
CA GLN A 39 51.38 49.92 -4.25
C GLN A 39 51.17 51.41 -4.23
N ALA A 40 50.38 51.91 -3.31
CA ALA A 40 50.38 53.19 -2.65
C ALA A 40 49.97 54.45 -3.40
N ALA A 41 48.93 55.09 -2.94
CA ALA A 41 49.06 56.36 -2.16
C ALA A 41 47.68 56.85 -1.73
N ALA A 42 47.51 57.05 -0.46
CA ALA A 42 46.36 57.67 0.15
C ALA A 42 46.29 59.19 -0.22
N VAL A 43 45.08 59.59 -0.67
CA VAL A 43 44.64 60.99 -0.43
C VAL A 43 43.15 60.97 -0.19
N SER A 44 42.77 61.40 0.98
CA SER A 44 41.41 61.65 1.45
C SER A 44 40.72 62.71 0.61
N ALA A 45 39.58 62.41 0.06
CA ALA A 45 38.60 63.40 -0.37
C ALA A 45 37.18 62.81 -0.10
N GLY A 46 36.43 63.52 0.75
CA GLY A 46 35.08 63.17 1.14
C GLY A 46 34.10 63.12 -0.04
N PRO A 47 32.95 62.42 0.13
CA PRO A 47 31.99 62.27 -0.94
C PRO A 47 31.36 63.63 -1.29
N ALA A 48 31.54 64.03 -2.52
CA ALA A 48 30.82 65.16 -3.10
C ALA A 48 29.33 64.80 -3.11
N LYS A 49 28.52 65.56 -2.40
CA LYS A 49 27.03 65.50 -2.47
C LYS A 49 26.65 65.75 -3.92
N LYS A 50 26.20 64.69 -4.60
CA LYS A 50 25.46 64.87 -5.86
C LYS A 50 24.24 65.72 -5.54
N GLU A 51 24.08 66.87 -6.16
CA GLU A 51 22.86 67.67 -6.09
C GLU A 51 21.71 66.83 -6.62
N ARG A 52 20.80 66.44 -5.71
CA ARG A 52 19.61 65.69 -6.07
C ARG A 52 18.63 66.56 -6.82
N LYS A 53 18.23 66.21 -8.00
CA LYS A 53 17.29 66.95 -8.82
C LYS A 53 15.88 66.87 -8.22
N LEU A 54 15.30 68.05 -7.91
CA LEU A 54 13.92 68.18 -7.43
C LEU A 54 12.96 67.84 -8.57
N LEU A 55 12.02 66.89 -8.36
CA LEU A 55 11.05 66.47 -9.37
C LEU A 55 9.74 67.26 -9.27
N TYR A 56 9.14 67.30 -8.10
CA TYR A 56 7.90 68.03 -7.82
C TYR A 56 7.68 68.16 -6.31
N TYR A 57 6.63 68.90 -5.95
CA TYR A 57 6.13 69.05 -4.59
C TYR A 57 4.80 68.29 -4.45
N ARG A 58 4.62 67.43 -3.43
CA ARG A 58 3.40 66.68 -3.16
C ARG A 58 2.64 67.24 -1.97
N ASN A 59 1.32 67.06 -1.98
CA ASN A 59 0.46 67.44 -0.87
C ASN A 59 0.77 66.65 0.41
N PRO A 60 0.97 67.34 1.59
CA PRO A 60 1.31 66.68 2.86
C PRO A 60 0.21 65.73 3.38
N MET A 61 -1.03 65.92 2.96
CA MET A 61 -2.19 65.07 3.34
C MET A 61 -2.37 63.81 2.49
N GLY A 62 -1.44 63.52 1.55
CA GLY A 62 -1.51 62.33 0.69
C GLY A 62 -2.57 62.40 -0.42
N LEU A 63 -3.13 63.55 -0.71
CA LEU A 63 -4.00 63.77 -1.85
C LEU A 63 -3.19 63.71 -3.17
N PRO A 64 -3.74 63.25 -4.28
CA PRO A 64 -3.05 63.07 -5.56
C PRO A 64 -2.81 64.43 -6.29
N ASP A 65 -2.55 65.49 -5.57
CA ASP A 65 -2.21 66.83 -6.11
C ASP A 65 -0.72 67.07 -5.96
N SER A 66 -0.07 67.40 -7.08
CA SER A 66 1.36 67.70 -7.12
C SER A 66 1.57 69.06 -7.82
N SER A 67 2.63 69.78 -7.43
CA SER A 67 2.99 71.08 -8.02
C SER A 67 4.46 71.08 -8.40
N PRO A 68 4.83 71.68 -9.55
CA PRO A 68 6.22 71.88 -9.93
C PRO A 68 6.91 73.00 -9.12
N THR A 69 6.15 73.84 -8.39
CA THR A 69 6.67 74.95 -7.56
C THR A 69 6.15 74.83 -6.13
N PRO A 70 6.88 75.38 -5.13
CA PRO A 70 6.42 75.40 -3.76
C PRO A 70 5.06 76.06 -3.63
N LYS A 71 4.11 75.33 -3.03
CA LYS A 71 2.67 75.75 -2.87
C LYS A 71 2.23 75.37 -1.48
N LYS A 72 1.29 76.12 -0.93
CA LYS A 72 0.60 75.76 0.33
C LYS A 72 -0.77 75.16 0.00
N ASP A 73 -1.18 74.21 0.83
CA ASP A 73 -2.48 73.59 0.73
C ASP A 73 -3.58 74.56 1.25
N PRO A 74 -4.87 74.31 1.07
CA PRO A 74 -5.95 75.12 1.61
C PRO A 74 -5.95 75.29 3.14
N MET A 75 -5.20 74.47 3.85
CA MET A 75 -5.03 74.53 5.32
C MET A 75 -3.74 75.21 5.75
N GLY A 76 -2.93 75.75 4.83
CA GLY A 76 -1.75 76.52 5.08
C GLY A 76 -0.44 75.71 5.25
N MET A 77 -0.47 74.39 5.03
CA MET A 77 0.72 73.52 5.14
C MET A 77 1.50 73.55 3.82
N ASP A 78 2.86 73.58 3.94
CA ASP A 78 3.75 73.57 2.81
C ASP A 78 3.80 72.17 2.16
N TYR A 79 3.83 72.15 0.82
CA TYR A 79 4.00 70.91 0.05
C TYR A 79 5.42 70.35 0.25
N ILE A 80 5.53 69.06 0.37
CA ILE A 80 6.78 68.32 0.65
C ILE A 80 7.54 68.14 -0.66
N PRO A 81 8.82 68.62 -0.76
CA PRO A 81 9.62 68.41 -1.96
C PRO A 81 10.03 66.95 -2.13
N VAL A 82 9.86 66.40 -3.34
CA VAL A 82 10.27 65.05 -3.72
C VAL A 82 11.44 65.15 -4.68
N TYR A 83 12.56 64.56 -4.27
CA TYR A 83 13.79 64.54 -5.05
C TYR A 83 13.93 63.25 -5.85
N GLU A 84 14.67 63.29 -6.97
CA GLU A 84 14.99 62.11 -7.78
C GLU A 84 15.76 61.10 -6.92
N GLY A 85 15.16 59.89 -6.70
CA GLY A 85 15.66 58.83 -5.82
C GLY A 85 14.80 58.55 -4.58
N GLU A 86 13.99 59.52 -4.08
CA GLU A 86 13.14 59.28 -2.89
C GLU A 86 11.84 58.52 -3.19
N ALA A 87 11.37 58.55 -4.44
CA ALA A 87 10.21 57.79 -4.86
C ALA A 87 10.51 56.29 -5.01
N ASN A 88 11.76 55.89 -5.20
CA ASN A 88 12.17 54.51 -5.47
C ASN A 88 12.73 53.79 -4.23
N GLU A 89 13.19 54.46 -3.19
CA GLU A 89 13.78 53.80 -2.02
C GLU A 89 12.74 53.01 -1.16
N VAL A 90 11.44 53.31 -1.27
CA VAL A 90 10.39 52.58 -0.56
C VAL A 90 9.93 51.35 -1.36
N ASP A 91 10.09 51.34 -2.68
CA ASP A 91 9.73 50.25 -3.55
C ASP A 91 10.90 49.28 -3.87
N GLU A 92 12.15 49.81 -3.96
CA GLU A 92 13.33 48.95 -4.19
C GLU A 92 13.66 48.03 -3.01
N ALA A 93 13.44 48.46 -1.76
CA ALA A 93 13.59 47.59 -0.57
C ALA A 93 12.52 46.50 -0.51
N ALA A 94 11.38 46.68 -1.20
CA ALA A 94 10.32 45.69 -1.29
C ALA A 94 10.50 44.73 -2.49
N ALA A 95 11.15 45.21 -3.56
CA ALA A 95 11.47 44.40 -4.74
C ALA A 95 12.66 43.44 -4.51
N ALA A 96 13.57 43.75 -3.59
CA ALA A 96 14.70 42.89 -3.22
C ALA A 96 14.29 41.71 -2.29
N THR A 97 13.13 41.76 -1.64
CA THR A 97 12.54 40.69 -0.86
C THR A 97 11.22 40.34 -1.50
N ASN A 98 11.11 39.20 -2.10
CA ASN A 98 9.90 38.61 -2.76
C ASN A 98 8.67 38.53 -1.79
N GLN A 99 8.39 39.61 -1.03
CA GLN A 99 7.41 39.69 0.05
C GLN A 99 6.13 40.41 -0.39
N ILE A 100 5.01 39.73 -0.20
CA ILE A 100 3.67 40.27 -0.41
C ILE A 100 3.19 40.94 0.88
N ARG A 101 2.85 42.26 0.83
CA ARG A 101 2.24 42.97 1.95
C ARG A 101 0.74 43.12 1.71
N ILE A 102 -0.08 42.58 2.62
CA ILE A 102 -1.53 42.72 2.63
C ILE A 102 -1.93 43.38 3.95
N SER A 103 -2.78 44.39 3.91
CA SER A 103 -3.23 45.05 5.16
C SER A 103 -3.96 44.04 6.06
N THR A 104 -3.82 44.19 7.37
CA THR A 104 -4.43 43.31 8.38
C THR A 104 -5.95 43.22 8.23
N ASP A 105 -6.61 44.29 7.86
CA ASP A 105 -8.07 44.30 7.58
C ASP A 105 -8.43 43.46 6.38
N LYS A 106 -7.62 43.46 5.32
CA LYS A 106 -7.82 42.58 4.16
C LYS A 106 -7.55 41.13 4.53
N VAL A 107 -6.50 40.82 5.30
CA VAL A 107 -6.19 39.47 5.79
C VAL A 107 -7.36 38.87 6.56
N GLN A 108 -7.99 39.67 7.44
CA GLN A 108 -9.19 39.26 8.20
C GLN A 108 -10.41 39.08 7.31
N LYS A 109 -10.67 40.00 6.38
CA LYS A 109 -11.80 39.91 5.44
C LYS A 109 -11.68 38.73 4.48
N LEU A 110 -10.48 38.37 4.05
CA LEU A 110 -10.19 37.22 3.18
C LEU A 110 -10.22 35.88 3.94
N GLY A 111 -10.26 35.89 5.27
CA GLY A 111 -10.27 34.70 6.09
C GLY A 111 -8.98 33.86 5.97
N VAL A 112 -7.84 34.52 5.83
CA VAL A 112 -6.54 33.85 5.73
C VAL A 112 -6.25 33.08 7.00
N ARG A 113 -6.06 31.77 6.90
CA ARG A 113 -5.65 30.90 8.00
C ARG A 113 -4.26 30.35 7.74
N THR A 114 -3.51 30.18 8.80
CA THR A 114 -2.17 29.60 8.77
C THR A 114 -2.09 28.37 9.65
N GLU A 115 -1.25 27.42 9.26
CA GLU A 115 -0.89 26.25 10.06
C GLU A 115 0.63 26.12 10.08
N ALA A 116 1.18 25.67 11.22
CA ALA A 116 2.61 25.44 11.32
C ALA A 116 3.01 24.19 10.53
N ALA A 117 4.02 24.31 9.67
CA ALA A 117 4.70 23.16 9.13
C ALA A 117 5.30 22.36 10.30
N SER A 118 5.14 21.05 10.30
CA SER A 118 5.58 20.22 11.43
C SER A 118 6.12 18.88 10.97
N LEU A 119 7.04 18.35 11.77
CA LEU A 119 7.58 17.02 11.59
C LEU A 119 6.49 15.99 11.86
N ARG A 120 6.08 15.25 10.84
CA ARG A 120 5.06 14.18 10.95
C ARG A 120 5.54 12.93 10.23
N SER A 121 5.18 11.77 10.78
CA SER A 121 5.26 10.52 10.04
C SER A 121 4.06 10.44 9.10
N LEU A 122 4.30 10.52 7.80
CA LEU A 122 3.24 10.38 6.81
C LEU A 122 2.86 8.89 6.70
N GLN A 123 1.69 8.55 7.21
CA GLN A 123 1.09 7.26 6.96
C GLN A 123 0.41 7.30 5.60
N ARG A 124 0.86 6.47 4.69
CA ARG A 124 0.19 6.21 3.43
C ARG A 124 -0.73 4.99 3.62
N ILE A 125 -1.94 5.09 3.12
CA ILE A 125 -2.88 3.98 3.10
C ILE A 125 -3.00 3.49 1.66
N VAL A 126 -2.58 2.26 1.42
CA VAL A 126 -2.84 1.58 0.15
C VAL A 126 -4.24 0.99 0.22
N ARG A 127 -5.10 1.36 -0.72
CA ARG A 127 -6.47 0.86 -0.83
C ARG A 127 -6.53 -0.18 -1.94
N ALA A 128 -7.09 -1.34 -1.62
CA ALA A 128 -7.27 -2.43 -2.55
C ALA A 128 -8.69 -2.99 -2.47
N VAL A 129 -9.15 -3.57 -3.55
CA VAL A 129 -10.37 -4.40 -3.57
C VAL A 129 -9.93 -5.83 -3.34
N GLY A 130 -10.69 -6.56 -2.54
CA GLY A 130 -10.40 -7.96 -2.27
C GLY A 130 -11.66 -8.80 -2.29
N ARG A 131 -11.45 -10.12 -2.32
CA ARG A 131 -12.49 -11.12 -2.21
C ARG A 131 -12.20 -12.05 -1.05
N ILE A 132 -13.26 -12.43 -0.31
CA ILE A 132 -13.16 -13.42 0.76
C ILE A 132 -13.07 -14.79 0.14
N GLU A 133 -12.07 -15.55 0.58
CA GLU A 133 -11.85 -16.93 0.21
C GLU A 133 -11.72 -17.81 1.48
N PRO A 134 -12.13 -19.07 1.43
CA PRO A 134 -11.87 -19.96 2.56
C PRO A 134 -10.37 -20.21 2.69
N ASP A 135 -9.91 -20.47 3.89
CA ASP A 135 -8.53 -20.92 4.13
C ASP A 135 -8.32 -22.29 3.49
N GLU A 136 -7.51 -22.38 2.44
CA GLU A 136 -7.22 -23.61 1.71
C GLU A 136 -6.68 -24.73 2.62
N ARG A 137 -5.97 -24.37 3.68
CA ARG A 137 -5.42 -25.33 4.67
C ARG A 137 -6.51 -25.99 5.51
N ARG A 138 -7.73 -25.44 5.48
CA ARG A 138 -8.89 -25.86 6.27
C ARG A 138 -10.03 -26.35 5.40
N GLN A 139 -9.73 -26.72 4.17
CA GLN A 139 -10.66 -27.38 3.25
C GLN A 139 -10.39 -28.88 3.21
N TYR A 140 -11.43 -29.67 3.30
CA TYR A 140 -11.36 -31.13 3.37
C TYR A 140 -12.30 -31.72 2.33
N ALA A 141 -11.72 -32.50 1.42
CA ALA A 141 -12.47 -33.30 0.48
C ALA A 141 -12.73 -34.68 1.07
N ILE A 142 -13.97 -35.14 1.01
CA ILE A 142 -14.37 -36.50 1.42
C ILE A 142 -14.56 -37.29 0.12
N ALA A 143 -13.58 -38.13 -0.18
CA ALA A 143 -13.46 -38.91 -1.39
C ALA A 143 -13.10 -40.36 -0.99
N PRO A 144 -14.05 -41.30 -1.05
CA PRO A 144 -13.74 -42.71 -0.74
C PRO A 144 -12.67 -43.29 -1.67
N LYS A 145 -11.82 -44.17 -1.14
CA LYS A 145 -10.70 -44.80 -1.88
C LYS A 145 -11.07 -46.13 -2.50
N PHE A 146 -12.35 -46.45 -2.52
CA PHE A 146 -12.92 -47.67 -3.12
C PHE A 146 -14.18 -47.31 -3.93
N GLU A 147 -14.61 -48.22 -4.77
CA GLU A 147 -15.85 -48.10 -5.54
C GLU A 147 -17.06 -48.48 -4.70
N GLY A 148 -18.20 -47.78 -4.91
CA GLY A 148 -19.44 -48.12 -4.23
C GLY A 148 -20.65 -47.31 -4.66
N TYR A 149 -21.71 -47.44 -3.88
CA TYR A 149 -22.98 -46.73 -4.07
C TYR A 149 -23.33 -45.96 -2.83
N VAL A 150 -23.88 -44.78 -2.99
CA VAL A 150 -24.41 -43.98 -1.88
C VAL A 150 -25.80 -44.53 -1.51
N GLU A 151 -25.91 -45.22 -0.38
CA GLU A 151 -27.15 -45.76 0.10
C GLU A 151 -28.07 -44.73 0.74
N ARG A 152 -27.50 -43.87 1.60
CA ARG A 152 -28.27 -42.89 2.34
C ARG A 152 -27.43 -41.62 2.59
N LEU A 153 -28.09 -40.45 2.44
CA LEU A 153 -27.51 -39.15 2.81
C LEU A 153 -28.08 -38.73 4.16
N LEU A 154 -27.20 -38.43 5.12
CA LEU A 154 -27.55 -37.92 6.45
C LEU A 154 -27.38 -36.38 6.48
N VAL A 155 -26.44 -35.88 5.72
CA VAL A 155 -26.26 -34.46 5.44
C VAL A 155 -26.53 -34.23 3.96
N ASN A 156 -27.66 -33.64 3.62
CA ASN A 156 -28.14 -33.58 2.23
C ASN A 156 -28.20 -32.17 1.63
N VAL A 157 -27.69 -31.14 2.33
CA VAL A 157 -27.78 -29.76 1.88
C VAL A 157 -26.42 -29.09 1.93
N THR A 158 -26.06 -28.42 0.83
CA THR A 158 -24.91 -27.49 0.80
C THR A 158 -25.17 -26.32 1.72
N GLY A 159 -24.17 -25.86 2.46
CA GLY A 159 -24.29 -24.79 3.48
C GLY A 159 -24.66 -25.33 4.87
N GLN A 160 -24.93 -26.63 5.02
CA GLN A 160 -25.20 -27.23 6.32
C GLN A 160 -23.95 -27.28 7.17
N SER A 161 -24.10 -26.91 8.45
CA SER A 161 -23.03 -27.05 9.44
C SER A 161 -22.89 -28.50 9.87
N VAL A 162 -21.66 -28.96 9.99
CA VAL A 162 -21.32 -30.33 10.44
C VAL A 162 -20.26 -30.28 11.53
N GLY A 163 -20.39 -31.16 12.50
CA GLY A 163 -19.39 -31.33 13.56
C GLY A 163 -18.35 -32.40 13.18
N LYS A 164 -17.16 -32.34 13.79
CA LYS A 164 -16.16 -33.40 13.69
C LYS A 164 -16.77 -34.75 14.15
N GLY A 165 -16.60 -35.79 13.36
CA GLY A 165 -17.17 -37.14 13.62
C GLY A 165 -18.67 -37.28 13.29
N GLN A 166 -19.35 -36.22 12.88
CA GLN A 166 -20.73 -36.27 12.49
C GLN A 166 -20.91 -37.15 11.24
N PRO A 167 -21.89 -38.12 11.22
CA PRO A 167 -22.20 -38.91 10.05
C PRO A 167 -22.70 -38.05 8.89
N LEU A 168 -22.12 -38.24 7.70
CA LEU A 168 -22.47 -37.54 6.46
C LEU A 168 -23.34 -38.36 5.53
N PHE A 169 -22.89 -39.57 5.24
CA PHE A 169 -23.58 -40.48 4.33
C PHE A 169 -23.20 -41.93 4.61
N GLU A 170 -24.00 -42.86 4.13
CA GLU A 170 -23.76 -44.30 4.17
C GLU A 170 -23.52 -44.80 2.76
N VAL A 171 -22.57 -45.72 2.63
CA VAL A 171 -22.19 -46.32 1.35
C VAL A 171 -22.31 -47.83 1.42
N TYR A 172 -22.62 -48.41 0.28
CA TYR A 172 -22.52 -49.85 0.02
C TYR A 172 -21.41 -50.09 -1.01
N SER A 173 -20.54 -51.04 -0.72
CA SER A 173 -19.51 -51.50 -1.65
C SER A 173 -19.39 -53.03 -1.55
N PRO A 174 -19.60 -53.75 -2.65
CA PRO A 174 -19.38 -55.22 -2.67
C PRO A 174 -17.96 -55.60 -2.29
N GLU A 175 -16.99 -54.83 -2.79
CA GLU A 175 -15.57 -55.05 -2.53
C GLU A 175 -15.23 -54.83 -1.06
N LEU A 176 -15.74 -53.76 -0.45
CA LEU A 176 -15.58 -53.49 0.98
C LEU A 176 -16.18 -54.58 1.88
N VAL A 177 -17.38 -55.06 1.52
CA VAL A 177 -18.01 -56.19 2.25
C VAL A 177 -17.17 -57.46 2.14
N SER A 178 -16.60 -57.75 0.98
CA SER A 178 -15.73 -58.91 0.78
C SER A 178 -14.44 -58.76 1.61
N ALA A 179 -13.81 -57.60 1.64
CA ALA A 179 -12.61 -57.34 2.43
C ALA A 179 -12.87 -57.41 3.95
N GLN A 180 -14.05 -56.98 4.41
CA GLN A 180 -14.44 -57.13 5.81
C GLN A 180 -14.60 -58.57 6.20
N ARG A 181 -15.24 -59.41 5.34
CA ARG A 181 -15.40 -60.84 5.57
C ARG A 181 -14.04 -61.55 5.61
N GLU A 182 -13.17 -61.24 4.68
CA GLU A 182 -11.82 -61.79 4.62
C GLU A 182 -11.03 -61.51 5.92
N TYR A 183 -11.09 -60.28 6.41
CA TYR A 183 -10.43 -59.91 7.68
C TYR A 183 -11.06 -60.63 8.88
N ALA A 184 -12.39 -60.70 8.98
CA ALA A 184 -13.07 -61.39 10.06
C ALA A 184 -12.75 -62.88 10.09
N LEU A 185 -12.75 -63.55 8.92
CA LEU A 185 -12.40 -64.98 8.79
C LEU A 185 -10.91 -65.20 9.15
N ALA A 186 -10.02 -64.32 8.73
CA ALA A 186 -8.60 -64.43 9.07
C ALA A 186 -8.37 -64.33 10.59
N LEU A 187 -9.08 -63.41 11.29
CA LEU A 187 -9.02 -63.30 12.74
C LEU A 187 -9.53 -64.54 13.45
N GLN A 188 -10.71 -65.07 13.02
CA GLN A 188 -11.26 -66.31 13.55
C GLN A 188 -10.29 -67.50 13.36
N GLY A 189 -9.64 -67.54 12.19
CA GLY A 189 -8.58 -68.51 11.91
C GLY A 189 -7.41 -68.45 12.86
N VAL A 190 -6.93 -67.22 13.14
CA VAL A 190 -5.84 -67.02 14.13
C VAL A 190 -6.25 -67.50 15.51
N GLU A 191 -7.46 -67.21 15.98
CA GLU A 191 -7.98 -67.63 17.26
C GLU A 191 -8.17 -69.17 17.35
N SER A 192 -8.73 -69.78 16.29
CA SER A 192 -8.97 -71.23 16.24
C SER A 192 -7.64 -72.03 16.19
N LEU A 193 -6.60 -71.46 15.63
CA LEU A 193 -5.30 -72.12 15.47
C LEU A 193 -4.34 -71.86 16.64
N ASN A 194 -4.82 -71.44 17.80
CA ASN A 194 -3.99 -71.21 18.98
C ASN A 194 -3.18 -72.47 19.39
N ASN A 195 -3.68 -73.66 19.10
CA ASN A 195 -3.04 -74.97 19.39
C ASN A 195 -2.40 -75.65 18.17
N ALA A 196 -2.38 -74.97 17.01
CA ALA A 196 -1.80 -75.49 15.78
C ALA A 196 -0.29 -75.16 15.68
N GLY A 197 0.41 -75.78 14.72
CA GLY A 197 1.79 -75.55 14.45
C GLY A 197 2.11 -74.07 14.16
N SER A 198 3.28 -73.62 14.58
CA SER A 198 3.72 -72.20 14.49
C SER A 198 3.65 -71.63 13.07
N GLU A 199 3.89 -72.43 12.04
CA GLU A 199 3.91 -71.99 10.63
C GLU A 199 2.49 -71.67 10.10
N THR A 200 1.50 -72.56 10.40
CA THR A 200 0.10 -72.33 10.00
C THR A 200 -0.51 -71.10 10.69
N ARG A 201 -0.18 -70.88 11.94
CA ARG A 201 -0.58 -69.72 12.70
C ARG A 201 0.05 -68.42 12.14
N SER A 202 1.35 -68.46 11.80
CA SER A 202 2.05 -67.36 11.20
C SER A 202 1.43 -66.95 9.83
N SER A 203 1.11 -67.93 9.00
CA SER A 203 0.45 -67.66 7.69
C SER A 203 -0.91 -66.99 7.85
N MET A 204 -1.71 -67.46 8.81
CA MET A 204 -3.03 -66.88 9.09
C MET A 204 -2.92 -65.47 9.67
N GLN A 205 -1.92 -65.22 10.53
CA GLN A 205 -1.62 -63.89 11.04
C GLN A 205 -1.21 -62.92 9.91
N GLN A 206 -0.40 -63.39 8.96
CA GLN A 206 -0.02 -62.61 7.79
C GLN A 206 -1.26 -62.23 6.93
N LEU A 207 -2.16 -63.15 6.73
CA LEU A 207 -3.43 -62.87 6.00
C LEU A 207 -4.29 -61.85 6.75
N ALA A 208 -4.43 -61.97 8.06
CA ALA A 208 -5.16 -61.01 8.88
C ALA A 208 -4.52 -59.57 8.78
N ASN A 209 -3.20 -59.52 8.87
CA ASN A 209 -2.50 -58.25 8.74
C ASN A 209 -2.60 -57.61 7.35
N ALA A 210 -2.56 -58.43 6.29
CA ALA A 210 -2.74 -57.97 4.93
C ALA A 210 -4.15 -57.40 4.69
N SER A 211 -5.20 -58.11 5.16
CA SER A 211 -6.59 -57.70 5.07
C SER A 211 -6.84 -56.42 5.89
N LEU A 212 -6.27 -56.32 7.11
CA LEU A 212 -6.30 -55.11 7.93
C LEU A 212 -5.67 -53.92 7.21
N THR A 213 -4.49 -54.10 6.61
CA THR A 213 -3.81 -53.08 5.86
C THR A 213 -4.63 -52.57 4.69
N ARG A 214 -5.33 -53.46 3.98
CA ARG A 214 -6.25 -53.07 2.88
C ARG A 214 -7.40 -52.17 3.40
N LEU A 215 -8.04 -52.54 4.51
CA LEU A 215 -9.10 -51.75 5.13
C LEU A 215 -8.59 -50.37 5.55
N LYS A 216 -7.39 -50.29 6.17
CA LYS A 216 -6.76 -49.02 6.55
C LYS A 216 -6.43 -48.17 5.33
N ASN A 217 -5.95 -48.74 4.24
CA ASN A 217 -5.67 -48.00 2.99
C ASN A 217 -6.94 -47.40 2.38
N TRP A 218 -8.12 -47.93 2.70
CA TRP A 218 -9.43 -47.40 2.30
C TRP A 218 -10.03 -46.39 3.30
N ASP A 219 -9.21 -45.94 4.29
CA ASP A 219 -9.59 -44.98 5.35
C ASP A 219 -10.73 -45.48 6.24
N ILE A 220 -10.87 -46.80 6.39
CA ILE A 220 -11.81 -47.37 7.37
C ILE A 220 -11.28 -47.05 8.77
N SER A 221 -12.10 -46.40 9.60
CA SER A 221 -11.66 -45.92 10.91
C SER A 221 -11.30 -47.06 11.85
N ASP A 222 -10.36 -46.79 12.77
CA ASP A 222 -9.97 -47.81 13.78
C ASP A 222 -11.16 -48.24 14.67
N GLU A 223 -12.16 -47.36 14.86
CA GLU A 223 -13.42 -47.69 15.55
C GLU A 223 -14.20 -48.79 14.76
N GLN A 224 -14.39 -48.60 13.48
CA GLN A 224 -15.11 -49.54 12.60
C GLN A 224 -14.36 -50.85 12.46
N ILE A 225 -13.01 -50.80 12.44
CA ILE A 225 -12.19 -52.02 12.41
C ILE A 225 -12.29 -52.77 13.74
N ARG A 226 -12.29 -52.09 14.88
CA ARG A 226 -12.48 -52.76 16.19
C ARG A 226 -13.88 -53.39 16.31
N ASP A 227 -14.90 -52.66 15.85
CA ASP A 227 -16.26 -53.18 15.83
C ASP A 227 -16.37 -54.45 14.98
N LEU A 228 -15.71 -54.46 13.81
CA LEU A 228 -15.66 -55.64 12.93
C LEU A 228 -14.90 -56.78 13.60
N ALA A 229 -13.76 -56.52 14.22
CA ALA A 229 -12.99 -57.55 14.93
C ALA A 229 -13.74 -58.15 16.11
N SER A 230 -14.49 -57.36 16.88
CA SER A 230 -15.24 -57.82 18.03
C SER A 230 -16.54 -58.53 17.68
N SER A 231 -17.24 -58.08 16.62
CA SER A 231 -18.53 -58.68 16.19
C SER A 231 -18.38 -59.89 15.25
N GLY A 232 -17.26 -59.95 14.53
CA GLY A 232 -17.04 -60.96 13.46
C GLY A 232 -17.93 -60.81 12.25
N ASN A 233 -18.81 -59.80 12.23
CA ASN A 233 -19.83 -59.62 11.21
C ASN A 233 -19.54 -58.44 10.28
N ALA A 234 -19.37 -58.72 9.01
CA ALA A 234 -19.24 -57.68 8.00
C ALA A 234 -20.54 -56.84 7.89
N ARG A 235 -20.42 -55.54 7.98
CA ARG A 235 -21.54 -54.63 7.79
C ARG A 235 -21.74 -54.37 6.29
N ARG A 236 -23.01 -54.42 5.86
CA ARG A 236 -23.36 -54.15 4.45
C ARG A 236 -23.06 -52.70 4.10
N THR A 237 -23.41 -51.77 4.99
CA THR A 237 -23.22 -50.33 4.78
C THR A 237 -22.17 -49.81 5.74
N LEU A 238 -21.39 -48.85 5.27
CA LEU A 238 -20.40 -48.12 6.06
C LEU A 238 -20.75 -46.65 6.11
N THR A 239 -20.61 -46.04 7.28
CA THR A 239 -20.90 -44.63 7.50
C THR A 239 -19.62 -43.81 7.36
N PHE A 240 -19.63 -42.84 6.44
CA PHE A 240 -18.61 -41.81 6.36
C PHE A 240 -18.93 -40.65 7.28
N ARG A 241 -17.91 -40.19 7.97
CA ARG A 241 -18.03 -39.12 8.98
C ARG A 241 -17.18 -37.91 8.57
N SER A 242 -17.57 -36.72 9.00
CA SER A 242 -16.77 -35.54 8.78
C SER A 242 -15.47 -35.58 9.59
N PRO A 243 -14.29 -35.35 8.97
CA PRO A 243 -13.02 -35.29 9.70
C PRO A 243 -12.88 -34.04 10.54
N VAL A 244 -13.65 -32.98 10.26
CA VAL A 244 -13.57 -31.67 10.89
C VAL A 244 -14.94 -31.09 11.18
N SER A 245 -14.99 -30.09 12.05
CA SER A 245 -16.16 -29.22 12.19
C SER A 245 -16.08 -28.13 11.13
N GLY A 246 -17.18 -27.83 10.44
CA GLY A 246 -17.19 -26.83 9.39
C GLY A 246 -18.55 -26.74 8.66
N ILE A 247 -18.51 -26.17 7.49
CA ILE A 247 -19.67 -26.01 6.60
C ILE A 247 -19.45 -26.85 5.35
N VAL A 248 -20.48 -27.54 4.89
CA VAL A 248 -20.47 -28.24 3.60
C VAL A 248 -20.47 -27.18 2.49
N THR A 249 -19.33 -27.00 1.83
CA THR A 249 -19.20 -26.03 0.73
C THR A 249 -19.65 -26.62 -0.60
N GLU A 250 -19.47 -27.92 -0.80
CA GLU A 250 -19.92 -28.61 -1.99
C GLU A 250 -20.41 -30.03 -1.63
N LYS A 251 -21.51 -30.44 -2.23
CA LYS A 251 -22.08 -31.80 -2.12
C LYS A 251 -22.39 -32.32 -3.52
N LYS A 252 -21.60 -33.28 -3.98
CA LYS A 252 -21.82 -33.97 -5.24
C LYS A 252 -22.62 -35.31 -5.04
N ALA A 253 -22.56 -35.86 -3.82
CA ALA A 253 -23.25 -37.09 -3.49
C ALA A 253 -24.75 -36.97 -3.73
N VAL A 254 -25.30 -37.93 -4.44
CA VAL A 254 -26.75 -38.15 -4.66
C VAL A 254 -27.11 -39.57 -4.19
N GLN A 255 -28.21 -39.71 -3.50
CA GLN A 255 -28.65 -41.04 -3.05
C GLN A 255 -28.88 -41.97 -4.23
N GLY A 256 -28.36 -43.19 -4.15
CA GLY A 256 -28.38 -44.20 -5.22
C GLY A 256 -27.28 -44.05 -6.27
N MET A 257 -26.49 -42.97 -6.27
CA MET A 257 -25.38 -42.81 -7.23
C MET A 257 -24.26 -43.81 -6.97
N ARG A 258 -23.62 -44.27 -8.04
CA ARG A 258 -22.33 -44.98 -8.00
C ARG A 258 -21.22 -43.94 -7.97
N PHE A 259 -20.19 -44.18 -7.19
CA PHE A 259 -18.96 -43.38 -7.15
C PHE A 259 -17.73 -44.25 -7.40
N MET A 260 -16.71 -43.63 -7.95
CA MET A 260 -15.42 -44.22 -8.24
C MET A 260 -14.39 -43.86 -7.17
N PRO A 261 -13.30 -44.64 -7.00
CA PRO A 261 -12.21 -44.29 -6.07
C PRO A 261 -11.65 -42.90 -6.35
N GLY A 262 -11.54 -42.07 -5.29
CA GLY A 262 -11.02 -40.70 -5.39
C GLY A 262 -12.04 -39.64 -5.84
N GLU A 263 -13.28 -40.03 -6.15
CA GLU A 263 -14.35 -39.09 -6.49
C GLU A 263 -14.77 -38.31 -5.25
N VAL A 264 -14.71 -36.96 -5.34
CA VAL A 264 -15.07 -36.07 -4.23
C VAL A 264 -16.59 -36.02 -4.09
N LEU A 265 -17.10 -36.55 -3.02
CA LEU A 265 -18.55 -36.60 -2.70
C LEU A 265 -18.99 -35.38 -1.89
N TYR A 266 -18.14 -34.91 -0.97
CA TYR A 266 -18.36 -33.72 -0.17
C TYR A 266 -17.08 -32.88 -0.08
N GLN A 267 -17.27 -31.56 0.02
CA GLN A 267 -16.23 -30.65 0.51
C GLN A 267 -16.75 -29.99 1.78
N VAL A 268 -15.91 -29.97 2.80
CA VAL A 268 -16.20 -29.32 4.08
C VAL A 268 -15.08 -28.30 4.35
N ALA A 269 -15.44 -27.07 4.67
CA ALA A 269 -14.49 -26.03 5.03
C ALA A 269 -14.76 -25.52 6.44
N ASP A 270 -13.70 -25.38 7.22
CA ASP A 270 -13.74 -24.64 8.48
C ASP A 270 -13.58 -23.15 8.15
N LEU A 271 -14.69 -22.42 8.29
CA LEU A 271 -14.76 -20.97 8.01
C LEU A 271 -14.52 -20.10 9.23
N SER A 272 -14.01 -20.65 10.33
CA SER A 272 -13.66 -19.86 11.54
C SER A 272 -12.55 -18.85 11.30
N THR A 273 -11.73 -19.11 10.28
CA THR A 273 -10.73 -18.20 9.72
C THR A 273 -10.92 -18.16 8.21
N VAL A 274 -10.86 -16.97 7.65
CA VAL A 274 -10.98 -16.74 6.20
C VAL A 274 -9.82 -15.90 5.70
N TRP A 275 -9.56 -15.98 4.41
CA TRP A 275 -8.63 -15.12 3.73
C TRP A 275 -9.35 -14.03 2.95
N VAL A 276 -8.77 -12.87 2.90
CA VAL A 276 -9.10 -11.87 1.90
C VAL A 276 -7.93 -11.78 0.94
N ILE A 277 -8.19 -12.11 -0.30
CA ILE A 277 -7.23 -11.90 -1.39
C ILE A 277 -7.47 -10.50 -1.93
N ALA A 278 -6.56 -9.58 -1.59
CA ALA A 278 -6.63 -8.17 -1.97
C ALA A 278 -5.73 -7.90 -3.18
N ASP A 279 -6.29 -7.28 -4.22
CA ASP A 279 -5.60 -6.93 -5.44
C ASP A 279 -4.92 -5.56 -5.30
N VAL A 280 -3.62 -5.55 -5.01
CA VAL A 280 -2.81 -4.35 -4.83
C VAL A 280 -2.14 -3.97 -6.14
N PHE A 281 -2.22 -2.69 -6.53
CA PHE A 281 -1.58 -2.21 -7.75
C PHE A 281 -0.05 -2.33 -7.69
N GLU A 282 0.56 -2.61 -8.85
CA GLU A 282 2.01 -2.76 -9.02
C GLU A 282 2.80 -1.60 -8.42
N GLN A 283 2.35 -0.36 -8.60
CA GLN A 283 2.99 0.84 -8.08
C GLN A 283 3.04 0.91 -6.54
N ASP A 284 2.16 0.20 -5.85
CA ASP A 284 2.01 0.25 -4.38
C ASP A 284 2.58 -0.99 -3.69
N ILE A 285 2.83 -2.07 -4.43
CA ILE A 285 3.22 -3.35 -3.83
C ILE A 285 4.54 -3.30 -3.05
N GLY A 286 5.48 -2.47 -3.49
CA GLY A 286 6.76 -2.27 -2.80
C GLY A 286 6.64 -1.70 -1.37
N LEU A 287 5.47 -1.14 -1.04
CA LEU A 287 5.17 -0.59 0.27
C LEU A 287 4.53 -1.63 1.20
N VAL A 288 3.96 -2.70 0.65
CA VAL A 288 3.23 -3.73 1.40
C VAL A 288 4.20 -4.76 1.97
N LYS A 289 4.11 -5.01 3.28
CA LYS A 289 4.99 -5.97 3.97
C LYS A 289 4.17 -7.05 4.64
N SER A 290 4.62 -8.30 4.54
CA SER A 290 4.08 -9.40 5.33
C SER A 290 4.22 -9.12 6.82
N GLY A 291 3.23 -9.53 7.62
CA GLY A 291 3.13 -9.26 9.06
C GLY A 291 2.44 -7.93 9.41
N ALA A 292 2.22 -7.03 8.44
CA ALA A 292 1.51 -5.79 8.69
C ALA A 292 0.02 -6.01 8.93
N LYS A 293 -0.61 -5.13 9.71
CA LYS A 293 -2.06 -5.12 9.94
C LYS A 293 -2.78 -4.53 8.73
N ALA A 294 -3.95 -5.07 8.45
CA ALA A 294 -4.87 -4.60 7.41
C ALA A 294 -6.24 -4.35 8.02
N ARG A 295 -6.92 -3.28 7.60
CA ARG A 295 -8.34 -3.06 7.89
C ARG A 295 -9.17 -3.53 6.71
N VAL A 296 -10.19 -4.30 7.01
CA VAL A 296 -11.08 -4.86 6.01
C VAL A 296 -12.49 -4.39 6.28
N MET A 297 -13.10 -3.79 5.28
CA MET A 297 -14.48 -3.30 5.32
C MET A 297 -15.31 -4.09 4.33
N ILE A 298 -16.46 -4.56 4.77
CA ILE A 298 -17.40 -5.37 3.99
C ILE A 298 -18.70 -4.57 3.82
N ASN A 299 -19.15 -4.40 2.61
CA ASN A 299 -20.36 -3.59 2.34
C ASN A 299 -21.62 -4.15 3.01
N ALA A 300 -21.69 -5.47 3.22
CA ALA A 300 -22.78 -6.09 3.95
C ALA A 300 -22.81 -5.77 5.46
N TYR A 301 -21.70 -5.26 6.00
CA TYR A 301 -21.55 -4.92 7.42
C TYR A 301 -20.83 -3.57 7.56
N PRO A 302 -21.48 -2.45 7.18
CA PRO A 302 -20.82 -1.14 7.10
C PRO A 302 -20.32 -0.63 8.46
N ASP A 303 -21.00 -1.01 9.54
CA ASP A 303 -20.65 -0.59 10.90
C ASP A 303 -19.54 -1.45 11.54
N LYS A 304 -19.12 -2.54 10.88
CA LYS A 304 -18.08 -3.44 11.37
C LYS A 304 -16.77 -3.23 10.64
N LYS A 305 -15.72 -3.03 11.40
CA LYS A 305 -14.33 -3.04 10.90
C LYS A 305 -13.69 -4.35 11.31
N PHE A 306 -13.19 -5.07 10.33
CA PHE A 306 -12.45 -6.31 10.56
C PHE A 306 -10.97 -6.01 10.47
N GLU A 307 -10.20 -6.52 11.41
CA GLU A 307 -8.74 -6.40 11.39
C GLU A 307 -8.12 -7.74 11.03
N GLY A 308 -7.23 -7.72 10.06
CA GLY A 308 -6.50 -8.88 9.61
C GLY A 308 -4.99 -8.64 9.63
N THR A 309 -4.25 -9.69 9.30
CA THR A 309 -2.80 -9.64 9.18
C THR A 309 -2.42 -10.09 7.77
N ILE A 310 -1.52 -9.34 7.11
CA ILE A 310 -0.97 -9.73 5.82
C ILE A 310 -0.06 -10.93 6.07
N THR A 311 -0.46 -12.09 5.55
CA THR A 311 0.31 -13.33 5.72
C THR A 311 1.18 -13.66 4.51
N TYR A 312 0.79 -13.19 3.33
CA TYR A 312 1.50 -13.51 2.10
C TYR A 312 1.30 -12.45 1.02
N VAL A 313 2.36 -12.16 0.28
CA VAL A 313 2.33 -11.38 -0.96
C VAL A 313 2.69 -12.33 -2.08
N TYR A 314 1.79 -12.52 -3.03
CA TYR A 314 2.00 -13.46 -4.12
C TYR A 314 3.13 -12.98 -5.05
N PRO A 315 3.97 -13.90 -5.56
CA PRO A 315 5.09 -13.53 -6.43
C PRO A 315 4.68 -13.28 -7.89
N THR A 316 3.39 -13.40 -8.19
CA THR A 316 2.84 -13.29 -9.54
C THR A 316 2.02 -12.01 -9.70
N LEU A 317 2.23 -11.32 -10.82
CA LEU A 317 1.44 -10.17 -11.24
C LEU A 317 0.33 -10.63 -12.19
N ASN A 318 -0.89 -10.16 -11.97
CA ASN A 318 -1.95 -10.27 -12.96
C ASN A 318 -1.72 -9.22 -14.06
N ALA A 319 -1.34 -9.66 -15.25
CA ALA A 319 -0.99 -8.75 -16.35
C ALA A 319 -2.18 -7.93 -16.88
N GLN A 320 -3.42 -8.41 -16.72
CA GLN A 320 -4.62 -7.71 -17.22
C GLN A 320 -4.99 -6.53 -16.32
N THR A 321 -4.94 -6.73 -15.00
CA THR A 321 -5.31 -5.72 -14.00
C THR A 321 -4.10 -4.94 -13.46
N ARG A 322 -2.88 -5.38 -13.74
CA ARG A 322 -1.63 -4.89 -13.16
C ARG A 322 -1.65 -4.86 -11.64
N THR A 323 -2.19 -5.92 -11.05
CA THR A 323 -2.29 -6.09 -9.60
C THR A 323 -1.51 -7.32 -9.14
N VAL A 324 -1.02 -7.26 -7.92
CA VAL A 324 -0.42 -8.38 -7.19
C VAL A 324 -1.39 -8.79 -6.09
N PRO A 325 -1.82 -10.05 -6.02
CA PRO A 325 -2.65 -10.52 -4.93
C PRO A 325 -1.88 -10.46 -3.60
N VAL A 326 -2.56 -10.04 -2.56
CA VAL A 326 -2.03 -10.00 -1.18
C VAL A 326 -3.03 -10.71 -0.28
N ARG A 327 -2.56 -11.73 0.44
CA ARG A 327 -3.38 -12.52 1.35
C ARG A 327 -3.40 -11.89 2.73
N VAL A 328 -4.61 -11.55 3.17
CA VAL A 328 -4.90 -11.08 4.51
C VAL A 328 -5.70 -12.14 5.24
N GLU A 329 -5.20 -12.62 6.36
CA GLU A 329 -5.87 -13.61 7.20
C GLU A 329 -6.75 -12.91 8.25
N LEU A 330 -8.02 -13.31 8.34
CA LEU A 330 -9.01 -12.77 9.28
C LEU A 330 -9.66 -13.87 10.10
N ALA A 331 -9.83 -13.60 11.38
CA ALA A 331 -10.75 -14.38 12.21
C ALA A 331 -12.20 -14.10 11.80
N ASN A 332 -13.05 -15.12 11.77
CA ASN A 332 -14.44 -15.02 11.38
C ASN A 332 -15.39 -15.55 12.48
N PRO A 333 -15.46 -14.88 13.63
CA PRO A 333 -16.37 -15.26 14.71
C PRO A 333 -17.82 -15.13 14.23
N GLY A 334 -18.62 -16.13 14.53
CA GLY A 334 -20.04 -16.19 14.13
C GLY A 334 -20.27 -16.42 12.64
N LEU A 335 -19.21 -16.76 11.87
CA LEU A 335 -19.27 -17.10 10.44
C LEU A 335 -19.96 -16.02 9.57
N LEU A 336 -19.73 -14.74 9.94
CA LEU A 336 -20.31 -13.58 9.25
C LEU A 336 -19.73 -13.41 7.85
N LEU A 337 -18.42 -13.64 7.72
CA LEU A 337 -17.70 -13.50 6.46
C LEU A 337 -17.89 -14.76 5.64
N LYS A 338 -18.58 -14.61 4.51
CA LYS A 338 -18.87 -15.74 3.62
C LYS A 338 -17.91 -15.69 2.42
N PRO A 339 -17.45 -16.85 1.93
CA PRO A 339 -16.70 -16.92 0.69
C PRO A 339 -17.38 -16.18 -0.45
N SER A 340 -16.59 -15.60 -1.35
CA SER A 340 -17.01 -14.78 -2.49
C SER A 340 -17.56 -13.39 -2.16
N MET A 341 -17.65 -12.97 -0.89
CA MET A 341 -17.97 -11.58 -0.56
C MET A 341 -16.82 -10.66 -0.98
N PHE A 342 -17.19 -9.48 -1.48
CA PHE A 342 -16.22 -8.41 -1.76
C PHE A 342 -15.88 -7.62 -0.51
N ALA A 343 -14.63 -7.25 -0.44
CA ALA A 343 -14.05 -6.47 0.65
C ALA A 343 -13.28 -5.27 0.12
N ARG A 344 -13.34 -4.15 0.83
CA ARG A 344 -12.39 -3.06 0.68
C ARG A 344 -11.31 -3.22 1.73
N VAL A 345 -10.06 -3.26 1.30
CA VAL A 345 -8.91 -3.48 2.16
C VAL A 345 -8.08 -2.21 2.23
N GLU A 346 -7.83 -1.73 3.43
CA GLU A 346 -6.91 -0.65 3.72
C GLU A 346 -5.66 -1.21 4.38
N LEU A 347 -4.54 -1.02 3.71
CA LEU A 347 -3.22 -1.45 4.14
C LEU A 347 -2.45 -0.20 4.59
N PRO A 348 -2.39 0.09 5.91
CA PRO A 348 -1.55 1.16 6.40
C PRO A 348 -0.09 0.77 6.18
N VAL A 349 0.59 1.52 5.33
CA VAL A 349 2.01 1.34 5.08
C VAL A 349 2.77 2.41 5.84
N SER A 350 3.80 1.99 6.57
CA SER A 350 4.64 2.91 7.33
C SER A 350 5.31 3.88 6.37
N GLY A 351 5.04 5.17 6.56
CA GLY A 351 5.77 6.23 5.90
C GLY A 351 7.24 6.27 6.35
N LYS A 352 8.00 7.13 5.71
CA LYS A 352 9.35 7.50 6.14
C LYS A 352 9.34 7.98 7.62
N ALA A 353 10.52 8.07 8.22
CA ALA A 353 10.73 8.81 9.46
C ALA A 353 10.04 10.19 9.42
N ALA A 354 9.85 10.83 10.57
CA ALA A 354 9.21 12.14 10.63
C ALA A 354 9.87 13.11 9.63
N VAL A 355 9.06 13.64 8.70
CA VAL A 355 9.45 14.56 7.63
C VAL A 355 8.69 15.87 7.81
N VAL A 356 9.25 16.98 7.32
CA VAL A 356 8.54 18.26 7.32
C VAL A 356 7.33 18.15 6.42
N THR A 357 6.17 18.49 6.95
CA THR A 357 4.89 18.38 6.24
C THR A 357 4.10 19.68 6.27
N VAL A 358 3.39 19.93 5.18
CA VAL A 358 2.39 21.00 5.09
C VAL A 358 1.04 20.42 4.69
N PRO A 359 -0.08 21.04 5.07
CA PRO A 359 -1.40 20.63 4.58
C PRO A 359 -1.47 20.70 3.04
N VAL A 360 -2.19 19.76 2.42
CA VAL A 360 -2.40 19.77 0.95
C VAL A 360 -2.95 21.10 0.46
N SER A 361 -3.82 21.74 1.28
CA SER A 361 -4.42 23.03 0.97
C SER A 361 -3.44 24.21 0.99
N ALA A 362 -2.24 24.04 1.55
CA ALA A 362 -1.23 25.10 1.60
C ALA A 362 -0.44 25.22 0.29
N VAL A 363 -0.43 24.19 -0.54
CA VAL A 363 0.35 24.14 -1.77
C VAL A 363 -0.49 24.70 -2.93
N ILE A 364 0.08 25.66 -3.63
CA ILE A 364 -0.42 26.19 -4.89
C ILE A 364 0.41 25.54 -6.01
N ASP A 365 -0.26 24.75 -6.85
CA ASP A 365 0.36 24.07 -7.98
C ASP A 365 -0.09 24.76 -9.27
N SER A 366 0.85 25.39 -9.97
CA SER A 366 0.59 26.05 -11.26
C SER A 366 0.87 25.14 -12.47
N GLY A 367 1.20 23.86 -12.22
CA GLY A 367 1.60 22.90 -13.25
C GLY A 367 3.09 22.98 -13.62
N THR A 368 3.70 24.17 -13.57
CA THR A 368 5.14 24.38 -13.86
C THR A 368 5.97 24.52 -12.59
N ARG A 369 5.38 25.05 -11.52
CA ARG A 369 6.03 25.25 -10.22
C ARG A 369 5.04 25.05 -9.08
N GLN A 370 5.56 24.61 -7.94
CA GLN A 370 4.81 24.42 -6.71
C GLN A 370 5.28 25.41 -5.67
N ILE A 371 4.37 26.22 -5.12
CA ILE A 371 4.69 27.29 -4.19
C ILE A 371 3.86 27.16 -2.92
N VAL A 372 4.41 27.64 -1.82
CA VAL A 372 3.74 27.79 -0.53
C VAL A 372 3.94 29.24 -0.05
N LEU A 373 2.88 29.82 0.51
CA LEU A 373 2.94 31.15 1.11
C LEU A 373 3.30 31.03 2.58
N ILE A 374 4.45 31.57 2.97
CA ILE A 374 4.94 31.56 4.34
C ILE A 374 4.62 32.91 4.99
N ARG A 375 4.02 32.88 6.17
CA ARG A 375 3.75 34.09 6.96
C ARG A 375 5.02 34.50 7.70
N GLN A 376 5.59 35.69 7.36
CA GLN A 376 6.75 36.28 8.00
C GLN A 376 6.39 37.26 9.13
N GLY A 377 5.11 37.62 9.25
CA GLY A 377 4.61 38.55 10.27
C GLY A 377 3.19 39.00 9.96
N GLU A 378 2.70 40.04 10.66
CA GLU A 378 1.37 40.57 10.40
C GLU A 378 1.28 41.16 8.99
N GLY A 379 0.40 40.56 8.16
CA GLY A 379 0.15 41.01 6.80
C GLY A 379 1.30 40.81 5.82
N ARG A 380 2.36 40.10 6.20
CA ARG A 380 3.51 39.81 5.33
C ARG A 380 3.57 38.33 4.98
N PHE A 381 3.57 38.06 3.69
CA PHE A 381 3.62 36.69 3.14
C PHE A 381 4.76 36.60 2.12
N GLU A 382 5.48 35.48 2.16
CA GLU A 382 6.56 35.17 1.23
C GLU A 382 6.17 33.97 0.39
N PRO A 383 6.01 34.13 -0.94
CA PRO A 383 5.85 32.99 -1.83
C PRO A 383 7.20 32.28 -1.96
N ARG A 384 7.23 31.01 -1.59
CA ARG A 384 8.44 30.20 -1.66
C ARG A 384 8.19 28.95 -2.48
N GLU A 385 9.06 28.71 -3.44
CA GLU A 385 9.02 27.49 -4.25
C GLU A 385 9.40 26.30 -3.39
N VAL A 386 8.67 25.20 -3.56
CA VAL A 386 8.84 23.98 -2.77
C VAL A 386 9.01 22.76 -3.66
N ARG A 387 9.86 21.86 -3.21
CA ARG A 387 9.95 20.52 -3.79
C ARG A 387 9.20 19.54 -2.90
N LEU A 388 8.15 18.95 -3.42
CA LEU A 388 7.29 18.04 -2.70
C LEU A 388 7.79 16.60 -2.82
N GLY A 389 7.48 15.81 -1.79
CA GLY A 389 7.79 14.38 -1.70
C GLY A 389 6.52 13.53 -1.58
N ALA A 390 6.49 12.68 -0.56
CA ALA A 390 5.37 11.79 -0.32
C ALA A 390 4.08 12.55 0.02
N ARG A 391 2.95 12.03 -0.46
CA ARG A 391 1.62 12.59 -0.23
C ARG A 391 0.78 11.66 0.63
N SER A 392 0.11 12.20 1.64
CA SER A 392 -0.99 11.56 2.35
C SER A 392 -2.33 12.20 1.96
N ASP A 393 -3.44 11.75 2.55
CA ASP A 393 -4.77 12.32 2.27
C ASP A 393 -4.88 13.80 2.71
N THR A 394 -4.14 14.23 3.73
CA THR A 394 -4.26 15.56 4.36
C THR A 394 -2.98 16.39 4.32
N TYR A 395 -1.82 15.77 4.22
CA TYR A 395 -0.51 16.42 4.27
C TYR A 395 0.40 15.99 3.13
N LEU A 396 1.33 16.89 2.76
CA LEU A 396 2.39 16.69 1.77
C LEU A 396 3.74 16.79 2.47
N GLU A 397 4.67 15.91 2.13
CA GLU A 397 6.10 16.03 2.48
C GLU A 397 6.70 17.20 1.71
N VAL A 398 7.44 18.05 2.40
CA VAL A 398 8.27 19.09 1.78
C VAL A 398 9.72 18.68 1.93
N ILE A 399 10.36 18.38 0.79
CA ILE A 399 11.78 18.02 0.73
C ILE A 399 12.65 19.25 0.86
N GLU A 400 12.25 20.34 0.18
CA GLU A 400 12.96 21.61 0.15
C GLU A 400 11.96 22.78 0.12
N GLY A 401 12.34 23.89 0.75
CA GLY A 401 11.60 25.15 0.69
C GLY A 401 10.89 25.55 1.98
N VAL A 402 10.53 24.64 2.88
CA VAL A 402 9.88 24.96 4.17
C VAL A 402 10.62 24.28 5.31
N LYS A 403 10.77 24.97 6.42
CA LYS A 403 11.37 24.47 7.66
C LYS A 403 10.29 24.14 8.68
N ASP A 404 10.64 23.25 9.61
CA ASP A 404 9.80 22.94 10.75
C ASP A 404 9.47 24.21 11.57
N GLY A 405 8.18 24.38 11.94
CA GLY A 405 7.68 25.53 12.68
C GLY A 405 7.27 26.74 11.84
N GLU A 406 7.61 26.82 10.54
CA GLU A 406 7.19 27.93 9.68
C GLU A 406 5.67 27.92 9.48
N GLN A 407 5.04 29.10 9.56
CA GLN A 407 3.60 29.27 9.38
C GLN A 407 3.23 29.34 7.90
N VAL A 408 2.54 28.34 7.39
CA VAL A 408 2.09 28.27 5.99
C VAL A 408 0.61 28.63 5.88
N VAL A 409 0.25 29.36 4.83
CA VAL A 409 -1.14 29.74 4.55
C VAL A 409 -1.92 28.52 4.03
N VAL A 410 -3.03 28.17 4.69
CA VAL A 410 -3.86 27.02 4.35
C VAL A 410 -5.24 27.37 3.79
N ALA A 411 -5.63 28.63 3.89
CA ALA A 411 -6.87 29.13 3.34
C ALA A 411 -6.67 30.51 2.71
N ALA A 412 -7.39 30.79 1.64
CA ALA A 412 -7.30 32.02 0.83
C ALA A 412 -5.92 32.22 0.13
N ASN A 413 -5.12 31.18 0.05
CA ASN A 413 -3.80 31.20 -0.61
C ASN A 413 -3.87 31.65 -2.07
N PHE A 414 -4.85 31.18 -2.83
CA PHE A 414 -5.07 31.58 -4.21
C PHE A 414 -5.38 33.08 -4.36
N LEU A 415 -6.14 33.68 -3.41
CA LEU A 415 -6.45 35.11 -3.43
C LEU A 415 -5.21 35.97 -3.12
N VAL A 416 -4.38 35.49 -2.23
CA VAL A 416 -3.09 36.12 -1.89
C VAL A 416 -2.12 36.05 -3.06
N ASP A 417 -2.05 34.91 -3.76
CA ASP A 417 -1.23 34.74 -4.95
C ASP A 417 -1.71 35.58 -6.13
N ALA A 418 -3.04 35.64 -6.36
CA ALA A 418 -3.63 36.49 -7.40
C ALA A 418 -3.34 37.99 -7.16
N GLU A 419 -3.42 38.47 -5.92
CA GLU A 419 -3.06 39.86 -5.56
C GLU A 419 -1.58 40.13 -5.82
N SER A 420 -0.71 39.14 -5.54
CA SER A 420 0.72 39.22 -5.83
C SER A 420 1.01 39.35 -7.33
N ASN A 421 0.43 38.45 -8.11
CA ASN A 421 0.59 38.44 -9.56
C ASN A 421 0.06 39.73 -10.22
N LEU A 422 -1.07 40.25 -9.70
CA LEU A 422 -1.63 41.51 -10.17
C LEU A 422 -0.69 42.69 -9.88
N ARG A 423 -0.10 42.78 -8.70
CA ARG A 423 0.88 43.83 -8.34
C ARG A 423 2.15 43.75 -9.17
N ALA A 424 2.66 42.53 -9.39
CA ALA A 424 3.83 42.34 -10.27
C ALA A 424 3.53 42.76 -11.71
N ALA A 425 2.31 42.53 -12.21
CA ALA A 425 1.89 42.98 -13.54
C ALA A 425 1.67 44.50 -13.64
N VAL A 426 1.18 45.13 -12.58
CA VAL A 426 0.92 46.58 -12.55
C VAL A 426 2.20 47.39 -12.21
N GLY A 427 3.12 46.85 -11.45
CA GLY A 427 4.40 47.47 -11.11
C GLY A 427 5.48 47.40 -12.20
N GLY A 428 5.19 46.69 -13.32
CA GLY A 428 6.08 46.56 -14.48
C GLY A 428 5.81 47.54 -15.62
N PHE A 429 4.98 48.59 -15.40
CA PHE A 429 4.73 49.68 -16.33
C PHE A 429 5.31 50.98 -15.81
#